data_07fa8008a2d78ff69188e1a1443a2692
#
_entry.id   07fa8008a2d78ff69188e1a1443a2692
#
_cell.length_a   1.000
_cell.length_b   1.000
_cell.length_c   1.000
_cell.angle_alpha   90.00
_cell.angle_beta   90.00
_cell.angle_gamma   90.00
#
_symmetry.space_group_name_H-M   'P 1'
#
loop_
_entity.id
_entity.type
_entity.pdbx_description
1 polymer ?
#
loop_
_entity_poly.entity_id
_entity_poly.type
_entity_poly.pdbx_seq_one_letter_code
_entity_poly.pdbx_strand_id
1 'polypeptide(L)'
;MNKSNLDSLIFSVTYENYIKNINIDKPDKKLGKWSLSEQMTNHIKFAYTYLKDSDQMIVKKHYIDKFEKLDDGKYCFYFSRSEDIFFEYPHTRVQARHYRNSVELENCSRLSEDEIKIRLSKSKNIRSEASTSKTKNSGTIEPAKEELVKIRNEKFKDKPLPTAEEARILIERVKLGEDADAVVTEFYLDKENQ
;
A
#
# COMPACT_ATOMS: atom_id res chain seq x y z
N MET A 1 17.59 -13.60 -23.65
CA MET A 1 16.97 -14.56 -22.69
C MET A 1 15.93 -15.37 -23.44
N ASN A 2 16.06 -16.68 -23.44
CA ASN A 2 15.10 -17.58 -24.06
C ASN A 2 13.79 -17.56 -23.23
N LYS A 3 12.70 -17.07 -23.79
CA LYS A 3 11.39 -16.97 -23.11
C LYS A 3 10.82 -18.32 -22.68
N SER A 4 11.33 -19.42 -23.24
CA SER A 4 10.88 -20.79 -22.97
C SER A 4 11.20 -21.30 -21.55
N ASN A 5 12.05 -20.61 -20.80
CA ASN A 5 12.45 -21.04 -19.45
C ASN A 5 11.79 -20.23 -18.32
N LEU A 6 10.86 -19.33 -18.67
CA LEU A 6 10.19 -18.51 -17.64
C LEU A 6 8.91 -19.23 -17.19
N ASP A 7 8.96 -19.84 -16.02
CA ASP A 7 7.87 -20.61 -15.42
C ASP A 7 7.28 -19.98 -14.17
N SER A 8 7.74 -18.80 -13.81
CA SER A 8 7.42 -18.15 -12.55
C SER A 8 7.03 -16.68 -12.73
N LEU A 9 6.01 -16.27 -12.00
CA LEU A 9 5.54 -14.89 -11.87
C LEU A 9 5.88 -14.38 -10.49
N ILE A 10 6.67 -13.30 -10.41
CA ILE A 10 6.84 -12.55 -9.16
C ILE A 10 5.87 -11.38 -9.18
N PHE A 11 5.07 -11.23 -8.16
CA PHE A 11 4.18 -10.08 -7.98
C PHE A 11 4.49 -9.37 -6.66
N SER A 12 4.53 -8.05 -6.73
CA SER A 12 4.89 -7.22 -5.59
C SER A 12 3.64 -6.72 -4.85
N VAL A 13 3.67 -6.82 -3.53
CA VAL A 13 2.61 -6.34 -2.64
C VAL A 13 3.22 -5.59 -1.46
N THR A 14 2.41 -4.80 -0.78
CA THR A 14 2.76 -4.27 0.54
C THR A 14 2.57 -5.33 1.60
N TYR A 15 3.25 -5.20 2.74
CA TYR A 15 3.06 -6.09 3.88
C TYR A 15 1.60 -6.14 4.34
N GLU A 16 0.89 -5.01 4.31
CA GLU A 16 -0.53 -4.96 4.64
C GLU A 16 -1.39 -5.83 3.72
N ASN A 17 -1.19 -5.69 2.39
CA ASN A 17 -1.91 -6.51 1.42
C ASN A 17 -1.56 -8.00 1.55
N TYR A 18 -0.31 -8.30 1.89
CA TYR A 18 0.12 -9.66 2.18
C TYR A 18 -0.68 -10.26 3.34
N ILE A 19 -0.71 -9.57 4.48
CA ILE A 19 -1.43 -10.06 5.66
C ILE A 19 -2.93 -10.15 5.41
N LYS A 20 -3.54 -9.15 4.78
CA LYS A 20 -5.00 -9.11 4.57
C LYS A 20 -5.51 -10.06 3.50
N ASN A 21 -4.73 -10.27 2.45
CA ASN A 21 -5.24 -10.91 1.23
C ASN A 21 -4.52 -12.19 0.82
N ILE A 22 -3.29 -12.41 1.29
CA ILE A 22 -2.44 -13.51 0.81
C ILE A 22 -2.13 -14.51 1.92
N ASN A 23 -1.84 -14.02 3.12
CA ASN A 23 -1.48 -14.85 4.26
C ASN A 23 -2.70 -15.40 5.03
N ILE A 24 -3.90 -15.14 4.55
CA ILE A 24 -5.13 -15.66 5.14
C ILE A 24 -5.49 -16.97 4.44
N ASP A 25 -5.81 -17.97 5.23
CA ASP A 25 -6.36 -19.24 4.73
C ASP A 25 -7.80 -18.99 4.25
N LYS A 26 -7.95 -18.75 2.94
CA LYS A 26 -9.25 -18.54 2.30
C LYS A 26 -9.68 -19.82 1.61
N PRO A 27 -10.99 -20.17 1.66
CA PRO A 27 -11.52 -21.33 0.94
C PRO A 27 -11.29 -21.16 -0.59
N ASP A 28 -11.40 -19.96 -1.12
CA ASP A 28 -11.12 -19.65 -2.51
C ASP A 28 -9.68 -19.14 -2.66
N LYS A 29 -8.78 -20.06 -2.94
CA LYS A 29 -7.36 -19.76 -3.19
C LYS A 29 -7.18 -19.12 -4.56
N LYS A 30 -7.74 -17.91 -4.73
CA LYS A 30 -7.73 -17.12 -5.96
C LYS A 30 -7.02 -15.80 -5.72
N LEU A 31 -6.04 -15.48 -6.56
CA LEU A 31 -5.27 -14.24 -6.47
C LEU A 31 -5.23 -13.50 -7.81
N GLY A 32 -5.21 -12.19 -7.69
CA GLY A 32 -4.85 -11.26 -8.75
C GLY A 32 -6.01 -10.71 -9.58
N LYS A 33 -5.66 -9.71 -10.33
CA LYS A 33 -6.27 -9.20 -11.56
C LYS A 33 -5.10 -8.68 -12.38
N TRP A 34 -4.51 -9.56 -13.21
CA TRP A 34 -3.24 -9.31 -13.87
C TRP A 34 -3.44 -9.19 -15.37
N SER A 35 -2.89 -8.15 -15.99
CA SER A 35 -2.80 -8.08 -17.44
C SER A 35 -1.67 -9.01 -17.89
N LEU A 36 -1.96 -10.25 -18.17
CA LEU A 36 -1.04 -11.26 -18.67
C LEU A 36 -1.35 -11.55 -20.14
N SER A 37 -0.36 -12.00 -20.91
CA SER A 37 -0.63 -12.58 -22.22
C SER A 37 -1.02 -14.04 -22.06
N GLU A 38 -1.89 -14.52 -22.93
CA GLU A 38 -2.31 -15.93 -22.97
C GLU A 38 -1.12 -16.88 -23.13
N GLN A 39 -0.13 -16.47 -23.93
CA GLN A 39 1.10 -17.25 -24.08
C GLN A 39 1.84 -17.42 -22.74
N MET A 40 1.85 -16.38 -21.89
CA MET A 40 2.52 -16.47 -20.60
C MET A 40 1.76 -17.34 -19.60
N THR A 41 0.41 -17.30 -19.60
CA THR A 41 -0.39 -18.14 -18.68
C THR A 41 -0.19 -19.63 -18.93
N ASN A 42 0.18 -20.04 -20.14
CA ASN A 42 0.45 -21.44 -20.48
C ASN A 42 1.80 -21.95 -19.96
N HIS A 43 2.72 -21.05 -19.61
CA HIS A 43 4.07 -21.42 -19.17
C HIS A 43 4.28 -21.25 -17.67
N ILE A 44 3.55 -20.33 -17.04
CA ILE A 44 3.71 -20.00 -15.62
C ILE A 44 3.11 -21.11 -14.75
N LYS A 45 3.94 -21.71 -13.92
CA LYS A 45 3.58 -22.77 -12.95
C LYS A 45 3.56 -22.27 -11.52
N PHE A 46 4.35 -21.24 -11.24
CA PHE A 46 4.54 -20.72 -9.89
C PHE A 46 4.29 -19.23 -9.83
N ALA A 47 3.76 -18.77 -8.70
CA ALA A 47 3.70 -17.35 -8.38
C ALA A 47 4.42 -17.09 -7.04
N TYR A 48 5.21 -16.04 -7.01
CA TYR A 48 5.99 -15.66 -5.82
C TYR A 48 5.54 -14.29 -5.32
N THR A 49 5.24 -14.22 -4.04
CA THR A 49 4.88 -12.98 -3.37
C THR A 49 6.15 -12.26 -2.91
N TYR A 50 6.37 -11.07 -3.46
CA TYR A 50 7.46 -10.17 -3.08
C TYR A 50 6.93 -9.02 -2.25
N LEU A 51 7.52 -8.79 -1.07
CA LEU A 51 7.19 -7.65 -0.22
C LEU A 51 8.06 -6.45 -0.62
N LYS A 52 7.45 -5.45 -1.23
CA LYS A 52 8.15 -4.27 -1.73
C LYS A 52 8.62 -3.29 -0.64
N ASP A 53 8.08 -3.44 0.57
CA ASP A 53 8.36 -2.62 1.76
C ASP A 53 9.14 -3.38 2.84
N SER A 54 9.83 -4.47 2.48
CA SER A 54 10.54 -5.36 3.41
C SER A 54 11.96 -5.73 2.95
N ASP A 55 12.74 -4.74 2.53
CA ASP A 55 14.14 -4.97 2.14
C ASP A 55 14.34 -6.18 1.18
N GLN A 56 13.58 -6.19 0.08
CA GLN A 56 13.78 -7.13 -1.03
C GLN A 56 13.54 -8.61 -0.66
N MET A 57 12.44 -8.90 -0.03
CA MET A 57 12.12 -10.25 0.41
C MET A 57 10.98 -10.90 -0.39
N ILE A 58 11.20 -12.13 -0.87
CA ILE A 58 10.15 -13.04 -1.31
C ILE A 58 9.71 -13.87 -0.09
N VAL A 59 8.41 -13.92 0.15
CA VAL A 59 7.85 -14.52 1.38
C VAL A 59 7.01 -15.76 1.14
N LYS A 60 6.43 -15.93 -0.05
CA LYS A 60 5.54 -17.06 -0.31
C LYS A 60 5.61 -17.52 -1.75
N LYS A 61 5.59 -18.84 -1.96
CA LYS A 61 5.46 -19.53 -3.24
C LYS A 61 4.08 -20.13 -3.36
N HIS A 62 3.40 -19.88 -4.47
CA HIS A 62 2.10 -20.46 -4.79
C HIS A 62 2.26 -21.40 -5.99
N TYR A 63 1.65 -22.57 -5.91
CA TYR A 63 1.58 -23.54 -7.00
C TYR A 63 0.31 -23.29 -7.79
N ILE A 64 0.43 -22.80 -9.02
CA ILE A 64 -0.70 -22.40 -9.84
C ILE A 64 -1.35 -23.64 -10.45
N ASP A 65 -2.63 -23.82 -10.20
CA ASP A 65 -3.43 -24.89 -10.78
C ASP A 65 -3.99 -24.46 -12.15
N LYS A 66 -4.50 -23.23 -12.22
CA LYS A 66 -5.07 -22.68 -13.47
C LYS A 66 -5.10 -21.16 -13.45
N PHE A 67 -5.17 -20.60 -14.66
CA PHE A 67 -5.55 -19.22 -14.86
C PHE A 67 -7.00 -19.11 -15.35
N GLU A 68 -7.66 -18.05 -14.95
CA GLU A 68 -8.99 -17.69 -15.42
C GLU A 68 -8.94 -16.30 -16.03
N LYS A 69 -9.43 -16.16 -17.25
CA LYS A 69 -9.58 -14.87 -17.91
C LYS A 69 -10.86 -14.21 -17.43
N LEU A 70 -10.76 -12.98 -17.00
CA LEU A 70 -11.89 -12.17 -16.54
C LEU A 70 -12.51 -11.38 -17.70
N ASP A 71 -13.72 -10.86 -17.51
CA ASP A 71 -14.45 -10.08 -18.52
C ASP A 71 -13.69 -8.81 -18.96
N ASP A 72 -12.87 -8.24 -18.06
CA ASP A 72 -12.01 -7.08 -18.35
C ASP A 72 -10.70 -7.45 -19.09
N GLY A 73 -10.59 -8.70 -19.54
CA GLY A 73 -9.42 -9.22 -20.24
C GLY A 73 -8.19 -9.52 -19.38
N LYS A 74 -8.29 -9.30 -18.07
CA LYS A 74 -7.24 -9.64 -17.12
C LYS A 74 -7.35 -11.10 -16.69
N TYR A 75 -6.30 -11.58 -16.03
CA TYR A 75 -6.24 -12.94 -15.51
C TYR A 75 -6.15 -12.92 -13.99
N CYS A 76 -6.80 -13.89 -13.37
CA CYS A 76 -6.50 -14.32 -12.01
C CYS A 76 -5.96 -15.77 -12.06
N PHE A 77 -5.28 -16.19 -11.02
CA PHE A 77 -4.85 -17.58 -10.88
C PHE A 77 -5.42 -18.21 -9.62
N TYR A 78 -5.63 -19.52 -9.73
CA TYR A 78 -6.02 -20.39 -8.63
C TYR A 78 -4.83 -21.24 -8.22
N PHE A 79 -4.74 -21.54 -6.93
CA PHE A 79 -3.70 -22.39 -6.39
C PHE A 79 -4.24 -23.27 -5.27
N SER A 80 -3.84 -24.54 -5.27
CA SER A 80 -4.19 -25.51 -4.23
C SER A 80 -3.20 -25.52 -3.07
N ARG A 81 -1.96 -25.14 -3.37
CA ARG A 81 -0.84 -25.21 -2.44
C ARG A 81 -0.06 -23.91 -2.45
N SER A 82 0.38 -23.49 -1.25
CA SER A 82 1.37 -22.45 -1.09
C SER A 82 2.35 -22.82 0.02
N GLU A 83 3.56 -22.31 -0.07
CA GLU A 83 4.63 -22.51 0.89
C GLU A 83 5.18 -21.17 1.35
N ASP A 84 5.40 -21.05 2.66
CA ASP A 84 6.15 -19.93 3.20
C ASP A 84 7.63 -20.17 2.89
N ILE A 85 8.19 -19.23 2.14
CA ILE A 85 9.60 -19.20 1.77
C ILE A 85 10.11 -17.81 2.08
N PHE A 86 11.36 -17.73 2.49
CA PHE A 86 11.94 -16.44 2.83
C PHE A 86 13.29 -16.34 2.14
N PHE A 87 13.24 -15.74 0.95
CA PHE A 87 14.44 -15.55 0.12
C PHE A 87 14.79 -14.08 0.04
N GLU A 88 16.08 -13.79 0.09
CA GLU A 88 16.57 -12.49 -0.33
C GLU A 88 16.47 -12.38 -1.87
N TYR A 89 15.83 -11.31 -2.35
CA TYR A 89 15.70 -11.08 -3.77
C TYR A 89 16.36 -9.73 -4.14
N PRO A 90 17.56 -9.74 -4.70
CA PRO A 90 18.45 -8.58 -4.79
C PRO A 90 18.06 -7.54 -5.84
N HIS A 91 16.79 -7.46 -6.22
CA HIS A 91 16.30 -6.50 -7.19
C HIS A 91 15.58 -5.32 -6.52
N THR A 92 16.21 -4.16 -6.54
CA THR A 92 15.70 -2.91 -5.92
C THR A 92 14.44 -2.34 -6.59
N ARG A 93 14.13 -2.73 -7.83
CA ARG A 93 12.97 -2.27 -8.58
C ARG A 93 12.22 -3.46 -9.18
N VAL A 94 11.50 -4.18 -8.35
CA VAL A 94 10.54 -5.16 -8.87
C VAL A 94 9.33 -4.40 -9.39
N GLN A 95 9.12 -4.47 -10.70
CA GLN A 95 7.86 -4.01 -11.29
C GLN A 95 6.69 -4.74 -10.60
N ALA A 96 5.48 -4.23 -10.74
CA ALA A 96 4.29 -4.88 -10.18
C ALA A 96 4.19 -6.37 -10.58
N ARG A 97 4.87 -6.73 -11.67
CA ARG A 97 4.99 -8.10 -12.21
C ARG A 97 6.37 -8.32 -12.78
N HIS A 98 6.91 -9.49 -12.57
CA HIS A 98 8.20 -9.89 -13.07
C HIS A 98 8.20 -11.38 -13.36
N TYR A 99 8.78 -11.79 -14.48
CA TYR A 99 8.87 -13.21 -14.86
C TYR A 99 10.29 -13.72 -14.63
N ARG A 100 10.40 -14.91 -14.07
CA ARG A 100 11.68 -15.56 -13.77
C ARG A 100 11.60 -17.07 -13.98
N ASN A 101 12.75 -17.70 -13.92
CA ASN A 101 12.87 -19.14 -13.81
C ASN A 101 12.80 -19.54 -12.34
N SER A 102 12.00 -20.56 -12.00
CA SER A 102 11.87 -21.04 -10.61
C SER A 102 13.20 -21.54 -10.04
N VAL A 103 14.04 -22.19 -10.84
CA VAL A 103 15.35 -22.66 -10.40
C VAL A 103 16.27 -21.49 -10.01
N GLU A 104 16.22 -20.38 -10.76
CA GLU A 104 16.98 -19.17 -10.39
C GLU A 104 16.51 -18.61 -9.04
N LEU A 105 15.20 -18.63 -8.79
CA LEU A 105 14.63 -18.15 -7.52
C LEU A 105 14.96 -19.06 -6.35
N GLU A 106 14.94 -20.36 -6.55
CA GLU A 106 15.26 -21.35 -5.52
C GLU A 106 16.77 -21.36 -5.15
N ASN A 107 17.61 -20.80 -6.03
CA ASN A 107 19.03 -20.56 -5.75
C ASN A 107 19.29 -19.24 -4.97
N CYS A 108 18.27 -18.43 -4.73
CA CYS A 108 18.42 -17.25 -3.89
C CYS A 108 18.72 -17.63 -2.43
N SER A 109 19.47 -16.77 -1.75
CA SER A 109 19.83 -16.99 -0.35
C SER A 109 18.57 -17.02 0.55
N ARG A 110 18.44 -18.07 1.34
CA ARG A 110 17.40 -18.14 2.37
C ARG A 110 17.76 -17.23 3.52
N LEU A 111 16.76 -16.53 4.02
CA LEU A 111 16.90 -15.68 5.19
C LEU A 111 16.80 -16.50 6.47
N SER A 112 17.59 -16.15 7.47
CA SER A 112 17.46 -16.69 8.83
C SER A 112 16.19 -16.17 9.51
N GLU A 113 15.73 -16.84 10.55
CA GLU A 113 14.56 -16.40 11.32
C GLU A 113 14.69 -14.99 11.87
N ASP A 114 15.89 -14.61 12.30
CA ASP A 114 16.16 -13.29 12.86
C ASP A 114 16.13 -12.21 11.77
N GLU A 115 16.70 -12.48 10.60
CA GLU A 115 16.60 -11.58 9.44
C GLU A 115 15.16 -11.40 8.99
N ILE A 116 14.36 -12.47 8.96
CA ILE A 116 12.93 -12.40 8.64
C ILE A 116 12.20 -11.49 9.63
N LYS A 117 12.40 -11.69 10.93
CA LYS A 117 11.79 -10.84 11.98
C LYS A 117 12.19 -9.38 11.82
N ILE A 118 13.47 -9.10 11.58
CA ILE A 118 13.99 -7.74 11.38
C ILE A 118 13.32 -7.09 10.15
N ARG A 119 13.30 -7.77 9.00
CA ARG A 119 12.72 -7.24 7.75
C ARG A 119 11.20 -7.00 7.87
N LEU A 120 10.47 -7.93 8.51
CA LEU A 120 9.04 -7.76 8.77
C LEU A 120 8.74 -6.65 9.79
N SER A 121 9.60 -6.44 10.78
CA SER A 121 9.43 -5.33 11.73
C SER A 121 9.67 -3.98 11.08
N LYS A 122 10.64 -3.86 10.17
CA LYS A 122 10.84 -2.64 9.36
C LYS A 122 9.61 -2.31 8.52
N SER A 123 9.00 -3.30 7.86
CA SER A 123 7.76 -3.11 7.09
C SER A 123 6.60 -2.60 7.95
N LYS A 124 6.51 -3.03 9.21
CA LYS A 124 5.53 -2.51 10.19
C LYS A 124 5.86 -1.07 10.60
N ASN A 125 7.14 -0.75 10.81
CA ASN A 125 7.60 0.57 11.26
C ASN A 125 7.49 1.62 10.14
N ILE A 126 7.80 1.27 8.89
CA ILE A 126 7.58 2.13 7.73
C ILE A 126 6.10 2.54 7.66
N ARG A 127 5.19 1.68 8.09
CA ARG A 127 3.77 2.01 8.17
C ARG A 127 3.45 2.92 9.36
N SER A 128 4.03 2.69 10.53
CA SER A 128 3.86 3.59 11.68
C SER A 128 4.44 4.97 11.36
N GLU A 129 5.58 5.04 10.68
CA GLU A 129 6.18 6.28 10.21
C GLU A 129 5.46 6.85 8.98
N ALA A 130 5.04 6.03 8.00
CA ALA A 130 4.25 6.47 6.85
C ALA A 130 2.79 6.76 7.22
N SER A 131 2.23 6.12 8.22
CA SER A 131 0.95 6.55 8.80
C SER A 131 1.13 7.76 9.71
N THR A 132 2.24 7.91 10.45
CA THR A 132 2.60 9.17 11.12
C THR A 132 3.03 10.25 10.13
N SER A 133 3.67 9.96 9.00
CA SER A 133 3.99 10.98 7.98
C SER A 133 2.82 11.28 7.04
N LYS A 134 1.95 10.32 6.74
CA LYS A 134 0.65 10.56 6.08
C LYS A 134 -0.39 11.09 7.07
N THR A 135 -0.33 10.69 8.33
CA THR A 135 -1.16 11.22 9.41
C THR A 135 -0.61 12.55 9.92
N LYS A 136 0.70 12.86 9.76
CA LYS A 136 1.21 14.23 9.96
C LYS A 136 0.75 15.19 8.88
N ASN A 137 0.33 14.72 7.68
CA ASN A 137 -0.27 15.58 6.66
C ASN A 137 -1.77 15.39 6.46
N SER A 138 -2.41 14.33 6.98
CA SER A 138 -3.87 14.16 6.88
C SER A 138 -4.56 13.92 8.23
N GLY A 139 -3.90 13.36 9.22
CA GLY A 139 -4.51 13.07 10.53
C GLY A 139 -4.52 14.23 11.51
N THR A 140 -3.67 15.25 11.27
CA THR A 140 -3.75 16.53 12.01
C THR A 140 -4.55 17.59 11.22
N ILE A 141 -4.79 17.35 9.93
CA ILE A 141 -5.59 18.26 9.12
C ILE A 141 -7.09 17.99 9.31
N GLU A 142 -7.51 16.73 9.39
CA GLU A 142 -8.93 16.41 9.53
C GLU A 142 -9.54 16.86 10.87
N PRO A 143 -8.98 16.55 12.06
CA PRO A 143 -9.51 17.07 13.31
C PRO A 143 -9.52 18.60 13.38
N ALA A 144 -8.41 19.25 13.01
CA ALA A 144 -8.35 20.71 12.97
C ALA A 144 -9.32 21.31 11.96
N LYS A 145 -9.46 20.71 10.80
CA LYS A 145 -10.43 21.13 9.78
C LYS A 145 -11.87 20.92 10.24
N GLU A 146 -12.18 19.78 10.83
CA GLU A 146 -13.51 19.48 11.35
C GLU A 146 -13.89 20.42 12.47
N GLU A 147 -12.96 20.73 13.39
CA GLU A 147 -13.14 21.67 14.47
C GLU A 147 -13.38 23.10 13.96
N LEU A 148 -12.56 23.59 13.04
CA LEU A 148 -12.75 24.88 12.37
C LEU A 148 -14.09 24.98 11.65
N VAL A 149 -14.51 23.94 10.93
CA VAL A 149 -15.81 23.90 10.24
C VAL A 149 -16.96 23.89 11.23
N LYS A 150 -16.84 23.18 12.35
CA LYS A 150 -17.85 23.15 13.42
C LYS A 150 -18.02 24.53 14.03
N ILE A 151 -16.96 25.18 14.46
CA ILE A 151 -16.99 26.52 15.07
C ILE A 151 -17.55 27.55 14.09
N ARG A 152 -17.11 27.50 12.83
CA ARG A 152 -17.64 28.37 11.77
C ARG A 152 -19.15 28.20 11.61
N ASN A 153 -19.65 26.96 11.55
CA ASN A 153 -21.08 26.69 11.38
C ASN A 153 -21.92 27.05 12.60
N GLU A 154 -21.34 27.04 13.79
CA GLU A 154 -22.01 27.45 15.01
C GLU A 154 -22.08 28.98 15.17
N LYS A 155 -20.97 29.69 14.88
CA LYS A 155 -20.84 31.11 15.17
C LYS A 155 -20.98 32.04 13.97
N PHE A 156 -20.62 31.56 12.78
CA PHE A 156 -20.48 32.36 11.55
C PHE A 156 -21.17 31.74 10.35
N LYS A 157 -22.32 31.10 10.58
CA LYS A 157 -23.07 30.35 9.57
C LYS A 157 -23.44 31.20 8.33
N ASP A 158 -23.77 32.45 8.55
CA ASP A 158 -24.24 33.38 7.50
C ASP A 158 -23.09 34.15 6.82
N LYS A 159 -21.85 33.92 7.25
CA LYS A 159 -20.68 34.57 6.65
C LYS A 159 -20.12 33.74 5.50
N PRO A 160 -19.49 34.39 4.50
CA PRO A 160 -18.90 33.70 3.37
C PRO A 160 -17.84 32.69 3.81
N LEU A 161 -17.74 31.58 3.07
CA LEU A 161 -16.69 30.59 3.33
C LEU A 161 -15.31 31.18 3.08
N PRO A 162 -14.31 30.79 3.88
CA PRO A 162 -12.92 31.12 3.59
C PRO A 162 -12.53 30.60 2.21
N THR A 163 -11.70 31.32 1.49
CA THR A 163 -11.05 30.82 0.28
C THR A 163 -10.13 29.63 0.63
N ALA A 164 -9.70 28.88 -0.37
CA ALA A 164 -8.82 27.72 -0.14
C ALA A 164 -7.49 28.12 0.53
N GLU A 165 -6.96 29.31 0.21
CA GLU A 165 -5.72 29.83 0.81
C GLU A 165 -5.94 30.26 2.27
N GLU A 166 -7.01 30.99 2.54
CA GLU A 166 -7.40 31.39 3.90
C GLU A 166 -7.65 30.17 4.81
N ALA A 167 -8.41 29.18 4.30
CA ALA A 167 -8.66 27.94 5.04
C ALA A 167 -7.36 27.21 5.38
N ARG A 168 -6.38 27.22 4.48
CA ARG A 168 -5.05 26.64 4.72
C ARG A 168 -4.30 27.35 5.86
N ILE A 169 -4.32 28.67 5.86
CA ILE A 169 -3.70 29.48 6.92
C ILE A 169 -4.33 29.19 8.28
N LEU A 170 -5.67 29.15 8.36
CA LEU A 170 -6.38 28.84 9.60
C LEU A 170 -6.03 27.47 10.13
N ILE A 171 -6.00 26.46 9.27
CA ILE A 171 -5.59 25.08 9.62
C ILE A 171 -4.16 25.06 10.15
N GLU A 172 -3.25 25.82 9.54
CA GLU A 172 -1.84 25.89 9.95
C GLU A 172 -1.68 26.50 11.35
N ARG A 173 -2.41 27.56 11.65
CA ARG A 173 -2.43 28.21 12.98
C ARG A 173 -2.89 27.24 14.08
N VAL A 174 -3.97 26.52 13.83
CA VAL A 174 -4.46 25.50 14.79
C VAL A 174 -3.47 24.36 14.98
N LYS A 175 -2.76 23.95 13.92
CA LYS A 175 -1.69 22.95 14.04
C LYS A 175 -0.49 23.42 14.86
N LEU A 176 -0.21 24.71 14.85
CA LEU A 176 0.83 25.31 15.70
C LEU A 176 0.41 25.44 17.17
N GLY A 177 -0.82 25.02 17.50
CA GLY A 177 -1.33 24.98 18.88
C GLY A 177 -2.15 26.21 19.27
N GLU A 178 -2.55 27.05 18.29
CA GLU A 178 -3.49 28.12 18.55
C GLU A 178 -4.91 27.56 18.78
N ASP A 179 -5.68 28.20 19.62
CA ASP A 179 -7.07 27.82 19.90
C ASP A 179 -7.95 28.03 18.65
N ALA A 180 -8.64 26.98 18.22
CA ALA A 180 -9.41 26.99 16.99
C ALA A 180 -10.55 28.01 16.99
N ASP A 181 -11.17 28.24 18.16
CA ASP A 181 -12.24 29.24 18.31
C ASP A 181 -11.72 30.66 18.18
N ALA A 182 -10.57 30.93 18.80
CA ALA A 182 -9.90 32.22 18.69
C ALA A 182 -9.49 32.51 17.24
N VAL A 183 -8.91 31.53 16.55
CA VAL A 183 -8.46 31.65 15.13
C VAL A 183 -9.62 31.95 14.20
N VAL A 184 -10.76 31.27 14.34
CA VAL A 184 -11.95 31.50 13.50
C VAL A 184 -12.57 32.86 13.81
N THR A 185 -12.66 33.22 15.09
CA THR A 185 -13.26 34.47 15.52
C THR A 185 -12.47 35.67 15.01
N GLU A 186 -11.16 35.66 15.17
CA GLU A 186 -10.24 36.71 14.66
C GLU A 186 -10.37 36.87 13.15
N PHE A 187 -10.37 35.77 12.40
CA PHE A 187 -10.50 35.78 10.95
C PHE A 187 -11.79 36.50 10.46
N TYR A 188 -12.92 36.22 11.09
CA TYR A 188 -14.18 36.85 10.69
C TYR A 188 -14.33 38.29 11.16
N LEU A 189 -13.76 38.64 12.32
CA LEU A 189 -13.70 40.03 12.80
C LEU A 189 -12.81 40.90 11.89
N ASP A 190 -11.68 40.39 11.44
CA ASP A 190 -10.79 41.12 10.54
C ASP A 190 -11.45 41.37 9.17
N LYS A 191 -12.26 40.43 8.68
CA LYS A 191 -13.05 40.59 7.45
C LYS A 191 -14.20 41.59 7.56
N GLU A 192 -14.71 41.85 8.75
CA GLU A 192 -15.74 42.86 8.99
C GLU A 192 -15.17 44.28 9.03
N ASN A 193 -13.87 44.40 9.31
CA ASN A 193 -13.17 45.70 9.40
C ASN A 193 -12.49 46.12 8.09
N GLN A 194 -12.63 45.34 7.03
CA GLN A 194 -12.13 45.64 5.68
C GLN A 194 -13.24 46.07 4.75
#